data_fb8a6e5a537449bb999c579d6786f71c
#
_entry.id   fb8a6e5a537449bb999c579d6786f71c
#
_cell.length_a   1.000
_cell.length_b   1.000
_cell.length_c   1.000
_cell.angle_alpha   90.00
_cell.angle_beta   90.00
_cell.angle_gamma   90.00
#
_symmetry.space_group_name_H-M   'P 1'
#
loop_
_entity.id
_entity.type
_entity.pdbx_description
1 polymer ?
#
loop_
_entity_poly.entity_id
_entity_poly.type
_entity_poly.pdbx_seq_one_letter_code
_entity_poly.pdbx_strand_id
1 'polypeptide(L)'
;VLGDKKQQLIGEDGTLLNLDSAIVEYKGKQKTPALVYNTIDIPIGGEYQLVLADGTKVWLNADSKLRFPVSFTAERREVYLEGEAYFEVAKDSEHPFIVHISRGAIEVLGTGFNVRDYREEQKTVTTLVQGKVVYRPERQPGREIMLEPGFQIKDEEGGSLQPRKVDVILYTGWKDGKYVFENATLEEIMQVLSRWYDIAVFYKREEVKKLHFTG
;
A
#
# COMPACT_ATOMS: atom_id res chain seq x y z
N VAL A 1 -20.52 -8.76 15.28
CA VAL A 1 -19.72 -9.49 16.27
C VAL A 1 -19.31 -10.80 15.62
N LEU A 2 -18.15 -10.82 14.95
CA LEU A 2 -17.55 -12.04 14.42
C LEU A 2 -16.85 -12.72 15.60
N GLY A 3 -17.34 -13.91 15.95
CA GLY A 3 -16.82 -14.68 17.06
C GLY A 3 -15.42 -15.23 16.79
N ASP A 4 -14.61 -15.29 17.84
CA ASP A 4 -13.29 -15.92 17.95
C ASP A 4 -13.29 -17.37 17.43
N LYS A 5 -13.12 -17.56 16.13
CA LYS A 5 -12.76 -18.85 15.55
C LYS A 5 -11.50 -18.67 14.74
N LYS A 6 -10.38 -19.14 15.30
CA LYS A 6 -9.17 -19.37 14.54
C LYS A 6 -9.52 -20.28 13.36
N GLN A 7 -9.59 -19.75 12.18
CA GLN A 7 -9.75 -20.53 10.97
C GLN A 7 -8.37 -20.73 10.32
N GLN A 8 -8.01 -21.97 10.08
CA GLN A 8 -6.87 -22.33 9.26
C GLN A 8 -7.38 -22.72 7.88
N LEU A 9 -6.88 -22.06 6.86
CA LEU A 9 -7.09 -22.48 5.48
C LEU A 9 -5.81 -23.11 4.96
N ILE A 10 -5.96 -24.18 4.21
CA ILE A 10 -4.84 -24.83 3.52
C ILE A 10 -4.97 -24.45 2.04
N GLY A 11 -3.95 -23.75 1.51
CA GLY A 11 -3.86 -23.47 0.08
C GLY A 11 -3.68 -24.76 -0.73
N GLU A 12 -3.99 -24.74 -2.01
CA GLU A 12 -3.82 -25.90 -2.92
C GLU A 12 -2.37 -26.41 -2.98
N ASP A 13 -1.41 -25.59 -2.61
CA ASP A 13 0.03 -25.86 -2.51
C ASP A 13 0.48 -26.39 -1.14
N GLY A 14 -0.44 -26.61 -0.19
CA GLY A 14 -0.15 -27.05 1.18
C GLY A 14 0.29 -25.93 2.12
N THR A 15 0.18 -24.67 1.76
CA THR A 15 0.47 -23.52 2.60
C THR A 15 -0.60 -23.35 3.66
N LEU A 16 -0.19 -23.25 4.94
CA LEU A 16 -1.09 -22.99 6.07
C LEU A 16 -1.33 -21.49 6.21
N LEU A 17 -2.58 -21.09 6.13
CA LEU A 17 -3.06 -19.73 6.39
C LEU A 17 -3.68 -19.70 7.78
N ASN A 18 -3.11 -18.95 8.71
CA ASN A 18 -3.71 -18.67 10.01
C ASN A 18 -4.52 -17.38 9.91
N LEU A 19 -5.84 -17.49 10.02
CA LEU A 19 -6.75 -16.34 10.07
C LEU A 19 -7.05 -16.06 11.55
N ASP A 20 -6.43 -15.03 12.10
CA ASP A 20 -6.77 -14.51 13.43
C ASP A 20 -7.25 -13.07 13.25
N SER A 21 -8.57 -12.89 13.36
CA SER A 21 -9.36 -11.64 13.40
C SER A 21 -8.94 -10.48 12.51
N ALA A 22 -8.29 -10.47 11.48
CA ALA A 22 -7.82 -9.45 10.53
C ALA A 22 -6.31 -9.55 10.21
N ILE A 23 -5.61 -10.57 10.73
CA ILE A 23 -4.18 -10.78 10.44
C ILE A 23 -4.04 -12.12 9.73
N VAL A 24 -3.44 -12.11 8.54
CA VAL A 24 -3.06 -13.32 7.81
C VAL A 24 -1.54 -13.45 7.85
N GLU A 25 -1.03 -14.54 8.47
CA GLU A 25 0.40 -14.84 8.52
C GLU A 25 0.74 -15.93 7.50
N TYR A 26 1.64 -15.63 6.57
CA TYR A 26 2.14 -16.58 5.57
C TYR A 26 3.44 -17.23 6.04
N LYS A 27 3.42 -18.57 6.21
CA LYS A 27 4.62 -19.36 6.48
C LYS A 27 4.89 -20.28 5.27
N GLY A 28 5.68 -19.76 4.32
CA GLY A 28 6.11 -20.54 3.16
C GLY A 28 7.30 -21.43 3.47
N LYS A 29 7.16 -22.73 3.17
CA LYS A 29 8.30 -23.66 3.04
C LYS A 29 8.11 -24.39 1.73
N GLN A 30 8.73 -23.90 0.64
CA GLN A 30 8.96 -24.79 -0.50
C GLN A 30 10.12 -24.35 -1.40
N LYS A 31 10.93 -25.35 -1.80
CA LYS A 31 11.78 -25.32 -2.99
C LYS A 31 10.88 -25.66 -4.18
N THR A 32 10.34 -24.68 -4.85
CA THR A 32 9.58 -24.89 -6.08
C THR A 32 10.22 -24.13 -7.24
N PRO A 33 10.42 -24.73 -8.42
CA PRO A 33 11.07 -24.06 -9.55
C PRO A 33 10.21 -22.98 -10.24
N ALA A 34 8.94 -22.84 -9.88
CA ALA A 34 8.06 -21.78 -10.37
C ALA A 34 7.60 -20.90 -9.20
N LEU A 35 7.66 -19.57 -9.37
CA LEU A 35 7.11 -18.61 -8.42
C LEU A 35 5.58 -18.74 -8.42
N VAL A 36 5.03 -19.22 -7.33
CA VAL A 36 3.59 -19.25 -7.09
C VAL A 36 3.19 -17.93 -6.44
N TYR A 37 2.23 -17.23 -7.03
CA TYR A 37 1.73 -15.95 -6.52
C TYR A 37 0.36 -16.12 -5.88
N ASN A 38 0.17 -15.45 -4.75
CA ASN A 38 -1.12 -15.22 -4.15
C ASN A 38 -1.57 -13.78 -4.41
N THR A 39 -2.87 -13.59 -4.41
CA THR A 39 -3.49 -12.27 -4.49
C THR A 39 -4.48 -12.12 -3.35
N ILE A 40 -4.33 -11.04 -2.58
CA ILE A 40 -5.33 -10.60 -1.62
C ILE A 40 -6.06 -9.41 -2.22
N ASP A 41 -7.37 -9.47 -2.22
CA ASP A 41 -8.28 -8.43 -2.72
C ASP A 41 -9.12 -7.94 -1.54
N ILE A 42 -8.95 -6.67 -1.18
CA ILE A 42 -9.63 -6.04 -0.06
C ILE A 42 -10.85 -5.30 -0.61
N PRO A 43 -12.06 -5.66 -0.21
CA PRO A 43 -13.24 -4.95 -0.65
C PRO A 43 -13.32 -3.53 -0.07
N ILE A 44 -14.17 -2.70 -0.63
CA ILE A 44 -14.59 -1.44 -0.04
C ILE A 44 -15.07 -1.69 1.40
N GLY A 45 -14.69 -0.83 2.33
CA GLY A 45 -15.00 -0.96 3.76
C GLY A 45 -14.14 -1.97 4.51
N GLY A 46 -13.20 -2.66 3.84
CA GLY A 46 -12.28 -3.62 4.46
C GLY A 46 -10.91 -3.04 4.74
N GLU A 47 -10.27 -3.53 5.78
CA GLU A 47 -8.86 -3.30 6.08
C GLU A 47 -8.25 -4.61 6.54
N TYR A 48 -7.01 -4.90 6.11
CA TYR A 48 -6.32 -6.13 6.52
C TYR A 48 -4.85 -5.89 6.79
N GLN A 49 -4.34 -6.62 7.78
CA GLN A 49 -2.92 -6.72 8.04
C GLN A 49 -2.41 -8.10 7.61
N LEU A 50 -1.26 -8.10 6.94
CA LEU A 50 -0.61 -9.28 6.36
C LEU A 50 0.84 -9.31 6.80
N VAL A 51 1.36 -10.51 7.08
CA VAL A 51 2.80 -10.75 7.26
C VAL A 51 3.30 -11.64 6.14
N LEU A 52 4.24 -11.14 5.34
CA LEU A 52 4.85 -11.85 4.24
C LEU A 52 5.90 -12.87 4.74
N ALA A 53 6.35 -13.74 3.83
CA ALA A 53 7.28 -14.83 4.16
C ALA A 53 8.64 -14.36 4.70
N ASP A 54 9.06 -13.14 4.39
CA ASP A 54 10.28 -12.50 4.88
C ASP A 54 10.09 -11.77 6.22
N GLY A 55 8.89 -11.77 6.79
CA GLY A 55 8.51 -11.04 8.00
C GLY A 55 8.10 -9.58 7.76
N THR A 56 8.04 -9.13 6.51
CA THR A 56 7.50 -7.82 6.16
C THR A 56 6.01 -7.76 6.54
N LYS A 57 5.62 -6.70 7.27
CA LYS A 57 4.23 -6.43 7.60
C LYS A 57 3.63 -5.46 6.58
N VAL A 58 2.43 -5.75 6.15
CA VAL A 58 1.69 -4.93 5.20
C VAL A 58 0.29 -4.68 5.74
N TRP A 59 -0.10 -3.43 5.84
CA TRP A 59 -1.49 -3.02 6.07
C TRP A 59 -2.08 -2.64 4.73
N LEU A 60 -3.21 -3.21 4.39
CA LEU A 60 -3.95 -2.93 3.15
C LEU A 60 -5.21 -2.16 3.50
N ASN A 61 -5.40 -1.02 2.84
CA ASN A 61 -6.59 -0.18 2.99
C ASN A 61 -7.75 -0.71 2.12
N ALA A 62 -8.92 -0.15 2.32
CA ALA A 62 -10.12 -0.47 1.54
C ALA A 62 -9.88 -0.34 0.02
N ASP A 63 -10.53 -1.19 -0.77
CA ASP A 63 -10.43 -1.22 -2.24
C ASP A 63 -8.99 -1.38 -2.74
N SER A 64 -8.25 -2.31 -2.11
CA SER A 64 -6.83 -2.53 -2.43
C SER A 64 -6.55 -3.98 -2.75
N LYS A 65 -5.60 -4.19 -3.64
CA LYS A 65 -5.15 -5.50 -4.08
C LYS A 65 -3.65 -5.63 -3.98
N LEU A 66 -3.17 -6.69 -3.34
CA LEU A 66 -1.77 -7.04 -3.27
C LEU A 66 -1.53 -8.42 -3.86
N ARG A 67 -0.65 -8.50 -4.86
CA ARG A 67 -0.15 -9.75 -5.42
C ARG A 67 1.29 -9.96 -4.97
N PHE A 68 1.60 -11.11 -4.38
CA PHE A 68 2.91 -11.42 -3.81
C PHE A 68 3.20 -12.91 -3.95
N PRO A 69 4.48 -13.32 -4.04
CA PRO A 69 4.86 -14.72 -4.11
C PRO A 69 4.71 -15.40 -2.73
N VAL A 70 4.39 -16.69 -2.74
CA VAL A 70 4.39 -17.54 -1.52
C VAL A 70 5.75 -17.54 -0.83
N SER A 71 6.83 -17.50 -1.63
CA SER A 71 8.22 -17.35 -1.16
C SER A 71 8.96 -16.43 -2.10
N PHE A 72 9.78 -15.54 -1.57
CA PHE A 72 10.62 -14.67 -2.37
C PHE A 72 11.79 -15.44 -3.01
N THR A 73 12.33 -14.87 -4.09
CA THR A 73 13.54 -15.41 -4.72
C THR A 73 14.78 -15.11 -3.88
N ALA A 74 15.89 -15.77 -4.22
CA ALA A 74 17.18 -15.49 -3.60
C ALA A 74 17.80 -14.15 -4.04
N GLU A 75 17.22 -13.46 -5.02
CA GLU A 75 17.77 -12.22 -5.57
C GLU A 75 17.03 -10.98 -5.09
N ARG A 76 15.69 -11.07 -4.99
CA ARG A 76 14.84 -9.91 -4.66
C ARG A 76 13.46 -10.33 -4.16
N ARG A 77 12.81 -9.41 -3.46
CA ARG A 77 11.48 -9.56 -2.87
C ARG A 77 10.51 -8.63 -3.60
N GLU A 78 9.72 -9.18 -4.52
CA GLU A 78 8.84 -8.38 -5.38
C GLU A 78 7.37 -8.59 -5.04
N VAL A 79 6.61 -7.50 -4.96
CA VAL A 79 5.17 -7.48 -4.78
C VAL A 79 4.54 -6.46 -5.73
N TYR A 80 3.23 -6.60 -6.00
CA TYR A 80 2.47 -5.74 -6.89
C TYR A 80 1.27 -5.19 -6.14
N LEU A 81 1.16 -3.87 -6.11
CA LEU A 81 0.10 -3.15 -5.40
C LEU A 81 -0.80 -2.40 -6.37
N GLU A 82 -2.10 -2.47 -6.12
CA GLU A 82 -3.13 -1.57 -6.63
C GLU A 82 -3.97 -1.12 -5.43
N GLY A 83 -4.20 0.19 -5.26
CA GLY A 83 -4.86 0.75 -4.08
C GLY A 83 -3.89 1.35 -3.07
N GLU A 84 -4.14 1.20 -1.77
CA GLU A 84 -3.31 1.80 -0.73
C GLU A 84 -2.79 0.77 0.27
N ALA A 85 -1.49 0.84 0.54
CA ALA A 85 -0.84 0.00 1.53
C ALA A 85 0.24 0.74 2.31
N TYR A 86 0.36 0.41 3.59
CA TYR A 86 1.51 0.75 4.42
C TYR A 86 2.39 -0.49 4.58
N PHE A 87 3.69 -0.33 4.34
CA PHE A 87 4.69 -1.38 4.45
C PHE A 87 5.64 -1.10 5.61
N GLU A 88 5.87 -2.10 6.43
CA GLU A 88 6.96 -2.17 7.39
C GLU A 88 7.88 -3.31 6.97
N VAL A 89 8.82 -2.98 6.07
CA VAL A 89 9.66 -3.96 5.39
C VAL A 89 10.74 -4.49 6.32
N ALA A 90 10.87 -5.81 6.40
CA ALA A 90 11.94 -6.48 7.11
C ALA A 90 13.30 -6.08 6.54
N LYS A 91 14.26 -5.77 7.44
CA LYS A 91 15.61 -5.34 7.04
C LYS A 91 16.37 -6.48 6.37
N ASP A 92 16.79 -6.25 5.14
CA ASP A 92 17.66 -7.12 4.38
C ASP A 92 18.42 -6.27 3.35
N SER A 93 19.70 -6.09 3.53
CA SER A 93 20.54 -5.27 2.66
C SER A 93 21.01 -5.98 1.39
N GLU A 94 20.89 -7.30 1.34
CA GLU A 94 21.36 -8.13 0.22
C GLU A 94 20.23 -8.37 -0.81
N HIS A 95 18.98 -8.43 -0.32
CA HIS A 95 17.81 -8.73 -1.16
C HIS A 95 16.82 -7.57 -1.11
N PRO A 96 16.82 -6.66 -2.09
CA PRO A 96 15.92 -5.51 -2.12
C PRO A 96 14.45 -5.94 -2.16
N PHE A 97 13.59 -5.15 -1.49
CA PHE A 97 12.14 -5.29 -1.56
C PHE A 97 11.60 -4.27 -2.55
N ILE A 98 10.84 -4.75 -3.54
CA ILE A 98 10.35 -3.94 -4.65
C ILE A 98 8.83 -4.00 -4.68
N VAL A 99 8.18 -2.82 -4.60
CA VAL A 99 6.74 -2.67 -4.81
C VAL A 99 6.51 -2.13 -6.21
N HIS A 100 5.91 -2.95 -7.07
CA HIS A 100 5.45 -2.53 -8.39
C HIS A 100 4.08 -1.87 -8.28
N ILE A 101 3.94 -0.73 -8.92
CA ILE A 101 2.75 0.13 -8.94
C ILE A 101 2.47 0.62 -10.36
N SER A 102 1.32 1.26 -10.58
CA SER A 102 0.87 1.66 -11.93
C SER A 102 1.84 2.60 -12.67
N ARG A 103 2.61 3.41 -11.93
CA ARG A 103 3.50 4.45 -12.51
C ARG A 103 4.98 4.20 -12.30
N GLY A 104 5.36 3.03 -11.79
CA GLY A 104 6.78 2.71 -11.58
C GLY A 104 7.02 1.65 -10.54
N ALA A 105 8.17 1.72 -9.88
CA ALA A 105 8.57 0.81 -8.83
C ALA A 105 9.22 1.55 -7.65
N ILE A 106 9.00 1.00 -6.46
CA ILE A 106 9.56 1.50 -5.20
C ILE A 106 10.50 0.43 -4.67
N GLU A 107 11.77 0.75 -4.49
CA GLU A 107 12.77 -0.17 -3.95
C GLU A 107 13.24 0.27 -2.58
N VAL A 108 13.33 -0.69 -1.66
CA VAL A 108 13.75 -0.48 -0.26
C VAL A 108 14.54 -1.66 0.27
N LEU A 109 15.30 -1.44 1.38
CA LEU A 109 16.09 -2.48 2.06
C LEU A 109 15.65 -2.75 3.52
N GLY A 110 14.60 -2.07 3.99
CA GLY A 110 14.14 -2.17 5.38
C GLY A 110 13.57 -0.84 5.85
N THR A 111 12.35 -0.55 5.49
CA THR A 111 11.79 0.80 5.42
C THR A 111 10.31 0.77 5.83
N GLY A 112 9.86 1.81 6.55
CA GLY A 112 8.46 2.09 6.80
C GLY A 112 7.94 3.18 5.85
N PHE A 113 6.96 2.87 5.01
CA PHE A 113 6.42 3.80 4.01
C PHE A 113 4.99 3.48 3.61
N ASN A 114 4.26 4.49 3.16
CA ASN A 114 2.91 4.36 2.59
C ASN A 114 2.95 4.55 1.08
N VAL A 115 2.14 3.78 0.39
CA VAL A 115 1.92 3.89 -1.06
C VAL A 115 0.43 3.96 -1.32
N ARG A 116 0.00 4.94 -2.13
CA ARG A 116 -1.37 5.10 -2.60
C ARG A 116 -1.36 5.15 -4.11
N ASP A 117 -1.98 4.17 -4.75
CA ASP A 117 -1.99 3.91 -6.19
C ASP A 117 -3.37 3.42 -6.66
N TYR A 118 -4.41 4.19 -6.36
CA TYR A 118 -5.76 3.93 -6.87
C TYR A 118 -5.87 4.37 -8.33
N ARG A 119 -6.35 3.49 -9.21
CA ARG A 119 -6.41 3.74 -10.66
C ARG A 119 -7.25 4.97 -11.01
N GLU A 120 -8.37 5.16 -10.33
CA GLU A 120 -9.27 6.28 -10.57
C GLU A 120 -8.69 7.64 -10.17
N GLU A 121 -7.68 7.67 -9.30
CA GLU A 121 -7.00 8.91 -8.89
C GLU A 121 -5.96 9.39 -9.90
N GLN A 122 -5.57 8.54 -10.85
CA GLN A 122 -4.60 8.83 -11.91
C GLN A 122 -3.27 9.41 -11.39
N LYS A 123 -2.93 9.10 -10.17
CA LYS A 123 -1.71 9.52 -9.48
C LYS A 123 -1.24 8.43 -8.54
N THR A 124 0.07 8.35 -8.36
CA THR A 124 0.68 7.55 -7.30
C THR A 124 1.31 8.47 -6.27
N VAL A 125 1.14 8.16 -5.00
CA VAL A 125 1.72 8.91 -3.89
C VAL A 125 2.51 7.95 -3.00
N THR A 126 3.81 8.23 -2.80
CA THR A 126 4.66 7.46 -1.91
C THR A 126 5.18 8.35 -0.79
N THR A 127 4.91 8.01 0.45
CA THR A 127 5.31 8.77 1.65
C THR A 127 6.24 7.95 2.51
N LEU A 128 7.43 8.47 2.78
CA LEU A 128 8.45 7.78 3.59
C LEU A 128 8.36 8.19 5.05
N VAL A 129 8.23 7.18 5.93
CA VAL A 129 8.22 7.36 7.39
C VAL A 129 9.59 7.11 7.99
N GLN A 130 10.23 5.99 7.64
CA GLN A 130 11.52 5.57 8.19
C GLN A 130 12.33 4.81 7.15
N GLY A 131 13.64 5.00 7.14
CA GLY A 131 14.56 4.30 6.23
C GLY A 131 14.88 5.10 4.98
N LYS A 132 14.95 4.42 3.84
CA LYS A 132 15.20 5.02 2.51
C LYS A 132 14.31 4.36 1.47
N VAL A 133 13.83 5.18 0.54
CA VAL A 133 13.08 4.76 -0.65
C VAL A 133 13.82 5.22 -1.89
N VAL A 134 13.94 4.34 -2.88
CA VAL A 134 14.30 4.69 -4.25
C VAL A 134 13.04 4.50 -5.10
N TYR A 135 12.50 5.58 -5.64
CA TYR A 135 11.38 5.56 -6.58
C TYR A 135 11.91 5.60 -8.02
N ARG A 136 11.46 4.65 -8.84
CA ARG A 136 11.79 4.55 -10.28
C ARG A 136 10.54 4.79 -11.11
N PRO A 137 10.35 5.99 -11.67
CA PRO A 137 9.17 6.31 -12.47
C PRO A 137 9.21 5.60 -13.83
N GLU A 138 8.11 4.95 -14.23
CA GLU A 138 8.00 4.30 -15.54
C GLU A 138 8.13 5.29 -16.69
N ARG A 139 7.55 6.50 -16.56
CA ARG A 139 7.60 7.57 -17.58
C ARG A 139 8.98 8.19 -17.79
N GLN A 140 9.96 7.91 -16.94
CA GLN A 140 11.34 8.38 -17.04
C GLN A 140 12.32 7.24 -16.76
N PRO A 141 12.45 6.27 -17.69
CA PRO A 141 13.33 5.12 -17.50
C PRO A 141 14.76 5.53 -17.18
N GLY A 142 15.38 4.87 -16.21
CA GLY A 142 16.74 5.16 -15.74
C GLY A 142 16.84 6.31 -14.72
N ARG A 143 15.76 7.03 -14.44
CA ARG A 143 15.74 8.01 -13.34
C ARG A 143 15.46 7.33 -12.01
N GLU A 144 16.23 7.70 -11.00
CA GLU A 144 16.04 7.30 -9.63
C GLU A 144 15.80 8.54 -8.77
N ILE A 145 14.77 8.47 -7.91
CA ILE A 145 14.44 9.56 -7.01
C ILE A 145 14.48 8.99 -5.58
N MET A 146 15.40 9.51 -4.79
CA MET A 146 15.54 9.11 -3.39
C MET A 146 14.62 9.95 -2.50
N LEU A 147 13.96 9.27 -1.56
CA LEU A 147 13.19 9.91 -0.49
C LEU A 147 13.93 9.77 0.84
N GLU A 148 13.84 10.81 1.65
CA GLU A 148 14.23 10.84 3.05
C GLU A 148 12.99 10.77 3.96
N PRO A 149 13.11 10.35 5.23
CA PRO A 149 11.99 10.35 6.17
C PRO A 149 11.30 11.71 6.26
N GLY A 150 9.96 11.71 6.25
CA GLY A 150 9.16 12.93 6.22
C GLY A 150 8.95 13.53 4.83
N PHE A 151 9.43 12.85 3.78
CA PHE A 151 9.22 13.29 2.39
C PHE A 151 8.25 12.39 1.66
N GLN A 152 7.60 12.99 0.67
CA GLN A 152 6.62 12.36 -0.21
C GLN A 152 6.96 12.68 -1.66
N ILE A 153 6.75 11.71 -2.55
CA ILE A 153 6.71 11.94 -3.99
C ILE A 153 5.29 11.69 -4.49
N LYS A 154 4.82 12.57 -5.38
CA LYS A 154 3.58 12.43 -6.13
C LYS A 154 3.91 12.30 -7.61
N ASP A 155 3.50 11.20 -8.22
CA ASP A 155 3.61 10.98 -9.66
C ASP A 155 2.23 11.06 -10.30
N GLU A 156 2.02 12.11 -11.08
CA GLU A 156 0.81 12.36 -11.85
C GLU A 156 1.18 12.88 -13.24
N GLU A 157 0.28 12.78 -14.19
CA GLU A 157 0.52 13.29 -15.55
C GLU A 157 0.77 14.79 -15.54
N GLY A 158 1.85 15.22 -16.23
CA GLY A 158 2.27 16.63 -16.26
C GLY A 158 2.83 17.17 -14.95
N GLY A 159 2.77 16.40 -13.86
CA GLY A 159 3.27 16.79 -12.54
C GLY A 159 4.81 16.74 -12.42
N SER A 160 5.33 17.50 -11.47
CA SER A 160 6.76 17.49 -11.13
C SER A 160 7.08 16.31 -10.23
N LEU A 161 8.12 15.53 -10.59
CA LEU A 161 8.65 14.45 -9.77
C LEU A 161 9.72 14.99 -8.80
N GLN A 162 9.31 15.88 -7.90
CA GLN A 162 10.17 16.43 -6.86
C GLN A 162 9.64 15.99 -5.48
N PRO A 163 10.51 15.41 -4.62
CA PRO A 163 10.15 15.13 -3.24
C PRO A 163 9.75 16.41 -2.50
N ARG A 164 8.67 16.32 -1.72
CA ARG A 164 8.22 17.42 -0.86
C ARG A 164 8.12 16.95 0.59
N LYS A 165 8.43 17.83 1.53
CA LYS A 165 8.27 17.55 2.95
C LYS A 165 6.79 17.57 3.31
N VAL A 166 6.35 16.60 4.12
CA VAL A 166 4.96 16.44 4.56
C VAL A 166 4.90 16.02 6.02
N ASP A 167 3.73 16.23 6.65
CA ASP A 167 3.42 15.53 7.89
C ASP A 167 2.94 14.11 7.53
N VAL A 168 3.71 13.11 7.93
CA VAL A 168 3.47 11.71 7.57
C VAL A 168 2.15 11.17 8.14
N ILE A 169 1.65 11.74 9.24
CA ILE A 169 0.41 11.29 9.88
C ILE A 169 -0.81 11.46 8.96
N LEU A 170 -0.78 12.46 8.08
CA LEU A 170 -1.83 12.70 7.09
C LEU A 170 -2.00 11.55 6.08
N TYR A 171 -0.94 10.76 5.91
CA TYR A 171 -0.87 9.69 4.91
C TYR A 171 -0.76 8.29 5.52
N THR A 172 -0.54 8.20 6.82
CA THR A 172 -0.33 6.89 7.49
C THR A 172 -1.28 6.65 8.66
N GLY A 173 -2.01 7.68 9.09
CA GLY A 173 -2.92 7.59 10.24
C GLY A 173 -4.06 6.58 10.03
N TRP A 174 -4.44 6.34 8.79
CA TRP A 174 -5.52 5.41 8.44
C TRP A 174 -5.30 4.00 9.01
N LYS A 175 -4.07 3.46 8.98
CA LYS A 175 -3.73 2.14 9.55
C LYS A 175 -3.95 2.04 11.07
N ASP A 176 -4.09 3.19 11.74
CA ASP A 176 -4.38 3.32 13.17
C ASP A 176 -5.83 3.83 13.38
N GLY A 177 -6.68 3.72 12.35
CA GLY A 177 -8.08 4.13 12.38
C GLY A 177 -8.30 5.65 12.43
N LYS A 178 -7.31 6.46 11.98
CA LYS A 178 -7.38 7.92 12.02
C LYS A 178 -7.24 8.50 10.62
N TYR A 179 -8.23 9.26 10.20
CA TYR A 179 -8.13 10.08 8.99
C TYR A 179 -7.98 11.54 9.38
N VAL A 180 -6.88 12.13 8.93
CA VAL A 180 -6.58 13.54 9.15
C VAL A 180 -6.49 14.23 7.79
N PHE A 181 -7.21 15.31 7.62
CA PHE A 181 -7.24 16.09 6.39
C PHE A 181 -6.68 17.49 6.65
N GLU A 182 -5.79 17.94 5.80
CA GLU A 182 -5.25 19.30 5.85
C GLU A 182 -5.45 19.96 4.50
N ASN A 183 -6.27 21.01 4.48
CA ASN A 183 -6.60 21.75 3.26
C ASN A 183 -7.01 20.84 2.08
N ALA A 184 -7.71 19.74 2.39
CA ALA A 184 -8.18 18.78 1.41
C ALA A 184 -9.51 19.24 0.80
N THR A 185 -9.70 18.97 -0.48
CA THR A 185 -10.98 19.27 -1.15
C THR A 185 -12.08 18.33 -0.64
N LEU A 186 -13.34 18.79 -0.70
CA LEU A 186 -14.47 17.93 -0.35
C LEU A 186 -14.48 16.66 -1.21
N GLU A 187 -14.09 16.75 -2.48
CA GLU A 187 -14.00 15.59 -3.36
C GLU A 187 -12.97 14.56 -2.87
N GLU A 188 -11.76 14.99 -2.48
CA GLU A 188 -10.73 14.12 -1.93
C GLU A 188 -11.18 13.47 -0.62
N ILE A 189 -11.81 14.22 0.27
CA ILE A 189 -12.37 13.69 1.53
C ILE A 189 -13.43 12.64 1.24
N MET A 190 -14.39 12.95 0.35
CA MET A 190 -15.47 12.04 0.03
C MET A 190 -14.99 10.77 -0.70
N GLN A 191 -13.93 10.83 -1.50
CA GLN A 191 -13.31 9.65 -2.10
C GLN A 191 -12.74 8.71 -1.03
N VAL A 192 -12.10 9.23 0.00
CA VAL A 192 -11.62 8.43 1.12
C VAL A 192 -12.78 7.81 1.89
N LEU A 193 -13.77 8.62 2.29
CA LEU A 193 -14.90 8.18 3.06
C LEU A 193 -15.79 7.18 2.30
N SER A 194 -15.94 7.33 0.97
CA SER A 194 -16.72 6.40 0.15
C SER A 194 -16.09 5.00 0.13
N ARG A 195 -14.77 4.90 0.06
CA ARG A 195 -14.08 3.60 0.15
C ARG A 195 -14.19 3.01 1.55
N TRP A 196 -14.12 3.82 2.59
CA TRP A 196 -14.07 3.33 3.95
C TRP A 196 -15.43 2.89 4.50
N TYR A 197 -16.50 3.62 4.13
CA TYR A 197 -17.86 3.37 4.62
C TYR A 197 -18.79 2.72 3.60
N ASP A 198 -18.29 2.39 2.41
CA ASP A 198 -19.11 1.87 1.30
C ASP A 198 -20.33 2.75 1.00
N ILE A 199 -20.10 4.04 0.84
CA ILE A 199 -21.15 5.02 0.56
C ILE A 199 -21.03 5.61 -0.84
N ALA A 200 -22.18 5.82 -1.50
CA ALA A 200 -22.24 6.56 -2.75
C ALA A 200 -22.38 8.06 -2.47
N VAL A 201 -21.55 8.87 -3.12
CA VAL A 201 -21.53 10.31 -2.94
C VAL A 201 -22.09 11.01 -4.18
N PHE A 202 -23.07 11.88 -3.97
CA PHE A 202 -23.69 12.69 -5.03
C PHE A 202 -23.56 14.17 -4.71
N TYR A 203 -23.04 14.93 -5.67
CA TYR A 203 -22.90 16.38 -5.53
C TYR A 203 -24.05 17.07 -6.29
N LYS A 204 -24.84 17.87 -5.58
CA LYS A 204 -25.90 18.68 -6.22
C LYS A 204 -25.34 19.82 -7.06
N ARG A 205 -24.13 20.28 -6.78
CA ARG A 205 -23.42 21.35 -7.49
C ARG A 205 -21.94 20.99 -7.55
N GLU A 206 -21.35 21.14 -8.73
CA GLU A 206 -19.93 20.79 -8.97
C GLU A 206 -18.96 21.69 -8.18
N GLU A 207 -19.35 22.93 -7.90
CA GLU A 207 -18.47 23.87 -7.20
C GLU A 207 -18.13 23.42 -5.77
N VAL A 208 -19.03 22.67 -5.11
CA VAL A 208 -18.81 22.22 -3.71
C VAL A 208 -17.66 21.23 -3.61
N LYS A 209 -17.34 20.50 -4.68
CA LYS A 209 -16.22 19.57 -4.72
C LYS A 209 -14.88 20.23 -4.39
N LYS A 210 -14.74 21.51 -4.78
CA LYS A 210 -13.50 22.30 -4.65
C LYS A 210 -13.40 23.04 -3.31
N LEU A 211 -14.37 22.93 -2.41
CA LEU A 211 -14.27 23.50 -1.06
C LEU A 211 -13.23 22.73 -0.26
N HIS A 212 -12.39 23.46 0.47
CA HIS A 212 -11.30 22.89 1.26
C HIS A 212 -11.64 22.82 2.73
N PHE A 213 -11.20 21.75 3.37
CA PHE A 213 -11.44 21.48 4.79
C PHE A 213 -10.17 20.96 5.48
N THR A 214 -10.11 21.19 6.78
CA THR A 214 -9.10 20.67 7.69
C THR A 214 -9.80 20.06 8.90
N GLY A 215 -9.39 18.86 9.32
CA GLY A 215 -10.00 18.16 10.44
C GLY A 215 -9.34 16.81 10.72
#